data_8aaac68c02f72187f773b7cc5a396f94
#
_entry.id   8aaac68c02f72187f773b7cc5a396f94
#
_cell.length_a   1.000
_cell.length_b   1.000
_cell.length_c   1.000
_cell.angle_alpha   90.00
_cell.angle_beta   90.00
_cell.angle_gamma   90.00
#
_symmetry.space_group_name_H-M   'P 1'
#
loop_
_entity.id
_entity.type
_entity.pdbx_description
1 polymer ?
#
loop_
_entity_poly.entity_id
_entity_poly.type
_entity_poly.pdbx_seq_one_letter_code
_entity_poly.pdbx_strand_id
1 'polypeptide(L)'
;MNGTVVKNQLIFDFASGILGPAKSLFASTYLQLNSDASKISSTFEKMLGENLMDNENIHPKNLTYSDCINSENIKSASNLKDPVTSFFGNLNNLDWKQVYKGFKEYTASIDDKDELKLIKMDPGVSVPLHSHGGKEYILVLEGSFCDEYGKYSRGDIQINDQKIKHTPIASKETGCVCMSITEKDVIFFGKFGSFLNLFTFIKSFFK
;
A
#
# COMPACT_ATOMS: atom_id res chain seq x y z
N MET A 1 -6.98 7.28 13.62
CA MET A 1 -7.54 5.91 13.68
C MET A 1 -6.43 4.97 14.11
N ASN A 2 -6.73 3.87 14.80
CA ASN A 2 -5.72 2.87 15.16
C ASN A 2 -5.22 2.20 13.86
N GLY A 3 -3.90 2.24 13.58
CA GLY A 3 -3.32 1.71 12.34
C GLY A 3 -3.66 0.23 12.07
N THR A 4 -3.87 -0.57 13.12
CA THR A 4 -4.31 -1.97 13.00
C THR A 4 -5.72 -2.08 12.38
N VAL A 5 -6.66 -1.23 12.77
CA VAL A 5 -8.04 -1.24 12.26
C VAL A 5 -8.06 -0.96 10.75
N VAL A 6 -7.27 0.01 10.30
CA VAL A 6 -7.22 0.38 8.86
C VAL A 6 -6.56 -0.71 8.03
N LYS A 7 -5.52 -1.38 8.56
CA LYS A 7 -4.86 -2.52 7.90
C LYS A 7 -5.83 -3.68 7.72
N ASN A 8 -6.57 -4.02 8.76
CA ASN A 8 -7.53 -5.13 8.72
C ASN A 8 -8.73 -4.82 7.82
N GLN A 9 -9.15 -3.53 7.72
CA GLN A 9 -10.17 -3.13 6.76
C GLN A 9 -9.70 -3.36 5.32
N LEU A 10 -8.45 -3.02 4.99
CA LEU A 10 -7.87 -3.29 3.66
C LEU A 10 -7.88 -4.80 3.33
N ILE A 11 -7.53 -5.65 4.31
CA ILE A 11 -7.53 -7.10 4.13
C ILE A 11 -8.96 -7.63 3.93
N PHE A 12 -9.92 -7.14 4.71
CA PHE A 12 -11.33 -7.51 4.57
C PHE A 12 -11.89 -7.08 3.21
N ASP A 13 -11.62 -5.84 2.78
CA ASP A 13 -12.05 -5.32 1.48
C ASP A 13 -11.46 -6.13 0.32
N PHE A 14 -10.20 -6.60 0.48
CA PHE A 14 -9.57 -7.50 -0.48
C PHE A 14 -10.27 -8.87 -0.53
N ALA A 15 -10.46 -9.52 0.62
CA ALA A 15 -11.13 -10.82 0.72
C ALA A 15 -12.57 -10.78 0.20
N SER A 16 -13.25 -9.63 0.35
CA SER A 16 -14.62 -9.40 -0.14
C SER A 16 -14.68 -9.08 -1.64
N GLY A 17 -13.53 -8.90 -2.31
CA GLY A 17 -13.46 -8.58 -3.75
C GLY A 17 -13.95 -7.18 -4.13
N ILE A 18 -14.04 -6.25 -3.16
CA ILE A 18 -14.57 -4.89 -3.42
C ILE A 18 -13.49 -3.86 -3.79
N LEU A 19 -12.21 -4.24 -3.71
CA LEU A 19 -11.12 -3.36 -4.09
C LEU A 19 -10.99 -3.23 -5.61
N GLY A 20 -10.64 -2.02 -6.08
CA GLY A 20 -10.20 -1.80 -7.45
C GLY A 20 -8.86 -2.48 -7.75
N PRO A 21 -8.46 -2.59 -9.04
CA PRO A 21 -7.28 -3.35 -9.47
C PRO A 21 -5.97 -2.94 -8.78
N ALA A 22 -5.70 -1.64 -8.64
CA ALA A 22 -4.49 -1.12 -8.02
C ALA A 22 -4.40 -1.51 -6.52
N LYS A 23 -5.47 -1.30 -5.76
CA LYS A 23 -5.53 -1.69 -4.34
C LYS A 23 -5.53 -3.21 -4.16
N SER A 24 -6.11 -3.98 -5.10
CA SER A 24 -6.05 -5.45 -5.09
C SER A 24 -4.62 -5.96 -5.28
N LEU A 25 -3.86 -5.39 -6.22
CA LEU A 25 -2.44 -5.72 -6.39
C LEU A 25 -1.62 -5.37 -5.14
N PHE A 26 -1.86 -4.20 -4.55
CA PHE A 26 -1.22 -3.77 -3.31
C PHE A 26 -1.52 -4.75 -2.16
N ALA A 27 -2.80 -5.07 -1.93
CA ALA A 27 -3.23 -5.96 -0.86
C ALA A 27 -2.69 -7.39 -1.05
N SER A 28 -2.76 -7.96 -2.26
CA SER A 28 -2.22 -9.29 -2.54
C SER A 28 -0.70 -9.36 -2.30
N THR A 29 0.03 -8.30 -2.67
CA THR A 29 1.47 -8.19 -2.40
C THR A 29 1.74 -8.12 -0.88
N TYR A 30 0.95 -7.33 -0.16
CA TYR A 30 1.07 -7.23 1.30
C TYR A 30 0.84 -8.59 1.98
N LEU A 31 -0.22 -9.31 1.60
CA LEU A 31 -0.54 -10.64 2.14
C LEU A 31 0.58 -11.65 1.88
N GLN A 32 1.23 -11.58 0.74
CA GLN A 32 2.34 -12.47 0.44
C GLN A 32 3.59 -12.16 1.27
N LEU A 33 3.87 -10.88 1.53
CA LEU A 33 5.05 -10.46 2.30
C LEU A 33 4.84 -10.55 3.81
N ASN A 34 3.58 -10.64 4.29
CA ASN A 34 3.23 -10.61 5.69
C ASN A 34 2.36 -11.80 6.06
N SER A 35 2.94 -12.78 6.75
CA SER A 35 2.27 -14.04 7.10
C SER A 35 1.07 -13.87 8.04
N ASP A 36 1.11 -12.88 8.92
CA ASP A 36 0.00 -12.62 9.84
C ASP A 36 -1.18 -11.97 9.11
N ALA A 37 -0.91 -11.05 8.20
CA ALA A 37 -1.94 -10.51 7.30
C ALA A 37 -2.57 -11.61 6.43
N SER A 38 -1.77 -12.54 5.91
CA SER A 38 -2.25 -13.70 5.14
C SER A 38 -3.21 -14.58 5.95
N LYS A 39 -2.89 -14.87 7.22
CA LYS A 39 -3.78 -15.62 8.12
C LYS A 39 -5.12 -14.91 8.32
N ILE A 40 -5.08 -13.59 8.54
CA ILE A 40 -6.29 -12.77 8.68
C ILE A 40 -7.15 -12.82 7.42
N SER A 41 -6.55 -12.70 6.22
CA SER A 41 -7.26 -12.80 4.94
C SER A 41 -7.96 -14.13 4.78
N SER A 42 -7.25 -15.24 5.03
CA SER A 42 -7.83 -16.58 4.95
C SER A 42 -8.98 -16.78 5.93
N THR A 43 -8.94 -16.14 7.11
CA THR A 43 -10.07 -16.15 8.05
C THR A 43 -11.29 -15.45 7.45
N PHE A 44 -11.11 -14.28 6.85
CA PHE A 44 -12.19 -13.54 6.21
C PHE A 44 -12.77 -14.30 5.02
N GLU A 45 -11.91 -14.88 4.16
CA GLU A 45 -12.34 -15.69 3.01
C GLU A 45 -13.19 -16.89 3.43
N LYS A 46 -12.76 -17.60 4.49
CA LYS A 46 -13.51 -18.72 5.05
C LYS A 46 -14.89 -18.29 5.55
N MET A 47 -14.95 -17.22 6.34
CA MET A 47 -16.22 -16.73 6.90
C MET A 47 -17.17 -16.20 5.82
N LEU A 48 -16.64 -15.55 4.80
CA LEU A 48 -17.43 -15.11 3.64
C LEU A 48 -17.95 -16.32 2.87
N GLY A 49 -17.14 -17.35 2.65
CA GLY A 49 -17.52 -18.59 1.96
C GLY A 49 -18.56 -19.41 2.74
N GLU A 50 -18.43 -19.56 4.06
CA GLU A 50 -19.40 -20.26 4.90
C GLU A 50 -20.77 -19.57 4.88
N ASN A 51 -20.81 -18.22 4.92
CA ASN A 51 -22.07 -17.48 4.81
C ASN A 51 -22.74 -17.59 3.43
N LEU A 52 -21.98 -17.85 2.36
CA LEU A 52 -22.55 -18.09 1.03
C LEU A 52 -23.14 -19.50 0.89
N MET A 53 -22.62 -20.49 1.63
CA MET A 53 -23.10 -21.87 1.58
C MET A 53 -24.33 -22.14 2.43
N ASP A 54 -24.51 -21.38 3.51
CA ASP A 54 -25.63 -21.58 4.46
C ASP A 54 -26.96 -20.93 4.03
N ASN A 55 -27.01 -20.25 2.89
CA ASN A 55 -28.19 -19.49 2.45
C ASN A 55 -28.68 -19.88 1.06
N GLU A 56 -29.70 -20.75 1.00
CA GLU A 56 -30.57 -20.87 -0.19
C GLU A 56 -31.40 -19.59 -0.45
N ASN A 57 -31.42 -18.65 0.47
CA ASN A 57 -32.02 -17.31 0.35
C ASN A 57 -30.98 -16.25 0.70
N ILE A 58 -30.26 -15.75 -0.30
CA ILE A 58 -29.20 -14.77 -0.16
C ILE A 58 -29.78 -13.40 0.16
N HIS A 59 -29.92 -13.08 1.44
CA HIS A 59 -29.74 -11.71 1.92
C HIS A 59 -28.34 -11.65 2.56
N PRO A 60 -27.42 -10.81 2.08
CA PRO A 60 -26.12 -10.65 2.73
C PRO A 60 -26.38 -10.18 4.16
N LYS A 61 -26.17 -11.06 5.15
CA LYS A 61 -26.04 -10.63 6.54
C LYS A 61 -24.88 -9.64 6.54
N ASN A 62 -25.09 -8.46 7.08
CA ASN A 62 -24.03 -7.47 7.28
C ASN A 62 -22.99 -8.06 8.24
N LEU A 63 -22.06 -8.87 7.72
CA LEU A 63 -20.89 -9.33 8.45
C LEU A 63 -20.06 -8.11 8.80
N THR A 64 -19.88 -7.87 10.08
CA THR A 64 -19.02 -6.79 10.55
C THR A 64 -17.62 -7.35 10.80
N TYR A 65 -16.61 -6.51 10.67
CA TYR A 65 -15.22 -6.82 11.03
C TYR A 65 -15.08 -7.51 12.42
N SER A 66 -15.92 -7.13 13.39
CA SER A 66 -15.93 -7.74 14.72
C SER A 66 -16.36 -9.21 14.75
N ASP A 67 -17.16 -9.65 13.78
CA ASP A 67 -17.63 -11.05 13.72
C ASP A 67 -16.51 -11.98 13.23
N CYS A 68 -15.51 -11.43 12.54
CA CYS A 68 -14.42 -12.17 11.90
C CYS A 68 -13.22 -12.47 12.80
N ILE A 69 -13.05 -11.79 13.94
CA ILE A 69 -11.83 -11.89 14.77
C ILE A 69 -11.76 -13.17 15.63
N ASN A 70 -12.86 -13.90 15.81
CA ASN A 70 -12.99 -14.97 16.82
C ASN A 70 -12.73 -16.39 16.31
N SER A 71 -12.28 -16.63 15.07
CA SER A 71 -12.06 -17.99 14.56
C SER A 71 -10.57 -18.34 14.40
N GLU A 72 -10.07 -19.26 15.24
CA GLU A 72 -8.74 -19.85 15.12
C GLU A 72 -8.72 -21.04 14.15
N ASN A 73 -7.68 -21.11 13.30
CA ASN A 73 -7.12 -22.21 12.51
C ASN A 73 -7.12 -22.04 10.99
N ILE A 74 -5.94 -21.62 10.46
CA ILE A 74 -5.69 -21.64 9.01
C ILE A 74 -4.31 -22.18 8.67
N LYS A 75 -4.29 -23.16 7.74
CA LYS A 75 -3.06 -23.68 7.10
C LYS A 75 -2.70 -22.81 5.89
N SER A 76 -1.45 -22.41 5.78
CA SER A 76 -0.90 -21.50 4.77
C SER A 76 -0.98 -22.04 3.34
N ALA A 77 -1.38 -21.19 2.39
CA ALA A 77 -1.25 -21.43 0.96
C ALA A 77 0.18 -21.01 0.50
N SER A 78 1.00 -22.01 0.16
CA SER A 78 2.45 -21.83 -0.08
C SER A 78 2.89 -21.92 -1.55
N ASN A 79 2.10 -21.51 -2.56
CA ASN A 79 2.51 -21.60 -3.96
C ASN A 79 1.98 -20.47 -4.89
N LEU A 80 1.70 -19.28 -4.39
CA LEU A 80 1.38 -18.14 -5.25
C LEU A 80 2.67 -17.48 -5.76
N LYS A 81 2.78 -17.30 -7.09
CA LYS A 81 3.85 -16.48 -7.67
C LYS A 81 3.79 -15.09 -7.05
N ASP A 82 4.96 -14.49 -6.77
CA ASP A 82 5.10 -13.13 -6.24
C ASP A 82 4.29 -12.14 -7.12
N PRO A 83 3.23 -11.49 -6.59
CA PRO A 83 2.39 -10.58 -7.36
C PRO A 83 3.19 -9.44 -7.99
N VAL A 84 4.23 -8.94 -7.30
CA VAL A 84 5.11 -7.88 -7.80
C VAL A 84 5.85 -8.37 -9.03
N THR A 85 6.55 -9.50 -8.92
CA THR A 85 7.29 -10.08 -10.05
C THR A 85 6.35 -10.53 -11.18
N SER A 86 5.15 -11.02 -10.85
CA SER A 86 4.16 -11.42 -11.86
C SER A 86 3.60 -10.24 -12.65
N PHE A 87 3.44 -9.08 -12.01
CA PHE A 87 2.88 -7.88 -12.64
C PHE A 87 3.97 -6.98 -13.26
N PHE A 88 5.04 -6.69 -12.51
CA PHE A 88 6.08 -5.75 -12.94
C PHE A 88 7.28 -6.43 -13.61
N GLY A 89 7.42 -7.74 -13.50
CA GLY A 89 8.64 -8.44 -13.86
C GLY A 89 9.79 -8.12 -12.90
N ASN A 90 11.01 -8.06 -13.46
CA ASN A 90 12.18 -7.69 -12.66
C ASN A 90 12.20 -6.17 -12.44
N LEU A 91 12.12 -5.74 -11.18
CA LEU A 91 12.12 -4.31 -10.79
C LEU A 91 13.35 -3.54 -11.28
N ASN A 92 14.48 -4.21 -11.52
CA ASN A 92 15.68 -3.57 -12.07
C ASN A 92 15.55 -3.19 -13.55
N ASN A 93 14.62 -3.81 -14.27
CA ASN A 93 14.40 -3.57 -15.70
C ASN A 93 13.31 -2.54 -15.99
N LEU A 94 12.71 -1.95 -14.95
CA LEU A 94 11.69 -0.93 -15.11
C LEU A 94 12.29 0.40 -15.59
N ASP A 95 11.52 1.14 -16.36
CA ASP A 95 11.90 2.50 -16.78
C ASP A 95 11.71 3.51 -15.63
N TRP A 96 12.65 3.48 -14.69
CA TRP A 96 12.66 4.33 -13.52
C TRP A 96 12.89 5.79 -13.88
N LYS A 97 11.91 6.64 -13.65
CA LYS A 97 12.03 8.09 -13.81
C LYS A 97 12.71 8.71 -12.59
N GLN A 98 13.85 9.34 -12.80
CA GLN A 98 14.51 10.11 -11.72
C GLN A 98 13.76 11.42 -11.48
N VAL A 99 13.27 11.62 -10.25
CA VAL A 99 12.58 12.83 -9.81
C VAL A 99 13.59 13.84 -9.26
N TYR A 100 14.50 13.36 -8.41
CA TYR A 100 15.69 14.09 -7.95
C TYR A 100 16.81 13.10 -7.60
N LYS A 101 17.98 13.59 -7.23
CA LYS A 101 19.16 12.74 -6.96
C LYS A 101 18.84 11.69 -5.88
N GLY A 102 18.91 10.43 -6.25
CA GLY A 102 18.68 9.29 -5.37
C GLY A 102 17.20 8.95 -5.11
N PHE A 103 16.26 9.66 -5.73
CA PHE A 103 14.83 9.35 -5.67
C PHE A 103 14.29 9.09 -7.08
N LYS A 104 13.74 7.91 -7.28
CA LYS A 104 13.15 7.47 -8.54
C LYS A 104 11.73 6.96 -8.33
N GLU A 105 10.89 7.15 -9.33
CA GLU A 105 9.53 6.62 -9.37
C GLU A 105 9.26 5.87 -10.68
N TYR A 106 8.39 4.89 -10.60
CA TYR A 106 7.76 4.24 -11.74
C TYR A 106 6.26 4.25 -11.52
N THR A 107 5.48 4.79 -12.45
CA THR A 107 4.01 4.84 -12.37
C THR A 107 3.43 3.69 -13.19
N ALA A 108 2.61 2.85 -12.54
CA ALA A 108 1.91 1.76 -13.20
C ALA A 108 0.52 2.23 -13.66
N SER A 109 0.22 2.04 -14.94
CA SER A 109 -1.12 2.26 -15.50
C SER A 109 -1.96 1.00 -15.27
N ILE A 110 -2.73 0.96 -14.18
CA ILE A 110 -3.57 -0.18 -13.81
C ILE A 110 -5.04 0.17 -13.97
N ASP A 111 -5.45 1.32 -13.44
CA ASP A 111 -6.79 1.87 -13.56
C ASP A 111 -6.76 3.40 -13.50
N ASP A 112 -7.90 4.03 -13.79
CA ASP A 112 -7.99 5.51 -13.83
C ASP A 112 -8.32 6.12 -12.45
N LYS A 113 -8.50 5.31 -11.40
CA LYS A 113 -8.98 5.78 -10.09
C LYS A 113 -7.87 5.99 -9.08
N ASP A 114 -6.93 5.04 -9.02
CA ASP A 114 -5.85 5.02 -8.03
C ASP A 114 -4.48 5.05 -8.73
N GLU A 115 -3.64 6.02 -8.40
CA GLU A 115 -2.28 6.06 -8.94
C GLU A 115 -1.39 5.12 -8.13
N LEU A 116 -1.00 3.98 -8.73
CA LEU A 116 -0.02 3.07 -8.15
C LEU A 116 1.37 3.42 -8.64
N LYS A 117 2.27 3.63 -7.70
CA LYS A 117 3.69 3.91 -7.97
C LYS A 117 4.59 2.90 -7.28
N LEU A 118 5.70 2.60 -7.92
CA LEU A 118 6.89 2.09 -7.25
C LEU A 118 7.83 3.28 -6.99
N ILE A 119 8.36 3.34 -5.78
CA ILE A 119 9.27 4.39 -5.32
C ILE A 119 10.58 3.71 -4.94
N LYS A 120 11.70 4.22 -5.46
CA LYS A 120 13.05 3.75 -5.11
C LYS A 120 13.85 4.91 -4.54
N MET A 121 14.32 4.73 -3.32
CA MET A 121 15.17 5.69 -2.61
C MET A 121 16.54 5.06 -2.36
N ASP A 122 17.58 5.75 -2.79
CA ASP A 122 18.97 5.38 -2.49
C ASP A 122 19.24 5.51 -0.97
N PRO A 123 20.31 4.88 -0.43
CA PRO A 123 20.64 4.96 0.98
C PRO A 123 20.70 6.38 1.52
N GLY A 124 19.96 6.65 2.61
CA GLY A 124 19.89 7.93 3.30
C GLY A 124 19.11 9.05 2.58
N VAL A 125 18.49 8.75 1.43
CA VAL A 125 17.64 9.72 0.73
C VAL A 125 16.36 9.96 1.50
N SER A 126 15.92 11.22 1.55
CA SER A 126 14.73 11.68 2.25
C SER A 126 13.74 12.31 1.29
N VAL A 127 12.45 12.07 1.53
CA VAL A 127 11.36 12.84 0.92
C VAL A 127 11.11 14.09 1.77
N PRO A 128 11.04 15.30 1.21
CA PRO A 128 10.73 16.51 1.97
C PRO A 128 9.43 16.39 2.75
N LEU A 129 9.29 17.14 3.86
CA LEU A 129 8.08 17.17 4.68
C LEU A 129 6.84 17.39 3.81
N HIS A 130 5.91 16.44 3.88
CA HIS A 130 4.70 16.46 3.06
C HIS A 130 3.50 15.83 3.79
N SER A 131 2.33 16.02 3.22
CA SER A 131 1.09 15.30 3.52
C SER A 131 0.37 14.95 2.22
N HIS A 132 -0.78 14.35 2.33
CA HIS A 132 -1.60 13.91 1.20
C HIS A 132 -3.00 14.52 1.29
N GLY A 133 -3.62 14.84 0.14
CA GLY A 133 -5.00 15.31 0.08
C GLY A 133 -6.04 14.23 0.40
N GLY A 134 -5.64 12.96 0.39
CA GLY A 134 -6.44 11.77 0.70
C GLY A 134 -5.64 10.75 1.50
N LYS A 135 -6.00 9.48 1.39
CA LYS A 135 -5.20 8.40 1.99
C LYS A 135 -3.99 8.09 1.11
N GLU A 136 -2.90 7.72 1.77
CA GLU A 136 -1.73 7.10 1.18
C GLU A 136 -1.52 5.73 1.80
N TYR A 137 -1.23 4.74 0.96
CA TYR A 137 -0.85 3.38 1.32
C TYR A 137 0.58 3.15 0.87
N ILE A 138 1.47 2.76 1.77
CA ILE A 138 2.88 2.44 1.47
C ILE A 138 3.16 1.02 1.93
N LEU A 139 3.69 0.17 1.04
CA LEU A 139 4.19 -1.17 1.34
C LEU A 139 5.67 -1.23 1.02
N VAL A 140 6.50 -1.62 1.98
CA VAL A 140 7.93 -1.82 1.76
C VAL A 140 8.19 -3.14 1.05
N LEU A 141 8.77 -3.08 -0.14
CA LEU A 141 9.15 -4.23 -0.97
C LEU A 141 10.59 -4.68 -0.69
N GLU A 142 11.51 -3.71 -0.51
CA GLU A 142 12.93 -3.96 -0.24
C GLU A 142 13.48 -2.88 0.69
N GLY A 143 14.45 -3.26 1.52
CA GLY A 143 15.11 -2.35 2.46
C GLY A 143 14.20 -1.87 3.57
N SER A 144 14.34 -0.61 3.96
CA SER A 144 13.53 0.02 5.01
C SER A 144 13.57 1.54 4.92
N PHE A 145 12.57 2.19 5.52
CA PHE A 145 12.56 3.62 5.79
C PHE A 145 12.10 3.91 7.22
N CYS A 146 12.34 5.10 7.71
CA CYS A 146 11.75 5.61 8.94
C CYS A 146 11.22 7.03 8.73
N ASP A 147 10.25 7.42 9.56
CA ASP A 147 9.72 8.76 9.67
C ASP A 147 9.39 9.07 11.14
N GLU A 148 8.64 10.15 11.40
CA GLU A 148 8.22 10.60 12.73
C GLU A 148 7.31 9.59 13.46
N TYR A 149 6.72 8.63 12.73
CA TYR A 149 5.73 7.66 13.24
C TYR A 149 6.29 6.27 13.45
N GLY A 150 7.45 5.95 12.87
CA GLY A 150 8.07 4.66 13.07
C GLY A 150 9.12 4.26 12.05
N LYS A 151 9.53 3.00 12.16
CA LYS A 151 10.40 2.33 11.20
C LYS A 151 9.61 1.23 10.50
N TYR A 152 9.75 1.18 9.18
CA TYR A 152 9.05 0.25 8.29
C TYR A 152 10.08 -0.51 7.47
N SER A 153 9.97 -1.83 7.49
CA SER A 153 10.87 -2.78 6.80
C SER A 153 10.07 -3.64 5.82
N ARG A 154 10.73 -4.45 5.02
CA ARG A 154 10.08 -5.33 4.02
C ARG A 154 8.86 -6.05 4.60
N GLY A 155 7.71 -5.93 3.93
CA GLY A 155 6.44 -6.49 4.33
C GLY A 155 5.64 -5.63 5.32
N ASP A 156 6.20 -4.51 5.80
CA ASP A 156 5.44 -3.55 6.61
C ASP A 156 4.65 -2.60 5.71
N ILE A 157 3.47 -2.23 6.21
CA ILE A 157 2.64 -1.22 5.56
C ILE A 157 2.45 0.00 6.47
N GLN A 158 2.48 1.19 5.88
CA GLN A 158 2.05 2.44 6.48
C GLN A 158 0.81 2.93 5.74
N ILE A 159 -0.20 3.39 6.49
CA ILE A 159 -1.40 4.01 5.92
C ILE A 159 -1.57 5.36 6.58
N ASN A 160 -1.41 6.42 5.79
CA ASN A 160 -1.51 7.80 6.20
C ASN A 160 -2.85 8.40 5.77
N ASP A 161 -3.43 9.25 6.59
CA ASP A 161 -4.53 10.12 6.19
C ASP A 161 -4.02 11.56 5.95
N GLN A 162 -4.90 12.42 5.48
CA GLN A 162 -4.57 13.82 5.17
C GLN A 162 -4.09 14.67 6.37
N LYS A 163 -4.18 14.15 7.60
CA LYS A 163 -3.71 14.85 8.81
C LYS A 163 -2.26 14.54 9.11
N ILE A 164 -1.74 13.47 8.55
CA ILE A 164 -0.36 13.01 8.75
C ILE A 164 0.57 13.89 7.92
N LYS A 165 1.59 14.43 8.59
CA LYS A 165 2.73 15.09 7.94
C LYS A 165 3.97 14.33 8.32
N HIS A 166 4.76 13.93 7.33
CA HIS A 166 5.94 13.10 7.58
C HIS A 166 7.09 13.41 6.63
N THR A 167 8.27 12.95 7.04
CA THR A 167 9.54 13.10 6.32
C THR A 167 10.20 11.73 6.21
N PRO A 168 9.77 10.85 5.30
CA PRO A 168 10.38 9.53 5.14
C PRO A 168 11.85 9.62 4.77
N ILE A 169 12.67 8.81 5.43
CA ILE A 169 14.12 8.71 5.19
C ILE A 169 14.45 7.23 4.98
N ALA A 170 15.01 6.90 3.82
CA ALA A 170 15.45 5.54 3.53
C ALA A 170 16.64 5.12 4.42
N SER A 171 16.75 3.82 4.71
CA SER A 171 17.89 3.26 5.42
C SER A 171 19.22 3.69 4.79
N LYS A 172 20.19 4.06 5.63
CA LYS A 172 21.54 4.41 5.17
C LYS A 172 22.34 3.23 4.64
N GLU A 173 21.96 2.02 5.04
CA GLU A 173 22.64 0.78 4.62
C GLU A 173 22.05 0.22 3.32
N THR A 174 20.73 0.21 3.18
CA THR A 174 20.06 -0.55 2.11
C THR A 174 19.27 0.31 1.14
N GLY A 175 18.94 1.56 1.51
CA GLY A 175 17.92 2.29 0.79
C GLY A 175 16.53 1.68 1.01
N CYS A 176 15.59 1.98 0.12
CA CYS A 176 14.23 1.47 0.21
C CYS A 176 13.57 1.38 -1.18
N VAL A 177 12.82 0.31 -1.43
CA VAL A 177 11.86 0.22 -2.54
C VAL A 177 10.48 -0.01 -1.95
N CYS A 178 9.53 0.86 -2.32
CA CYS A 178 8.15 0.80 -1.84
C CYS A 178 7.17 0.75 -3.00
N MET A 179 6.03 0.12 -2.76
CA MET A 179 4.81 0.29 -3.54
C MET A 179 3.95 1.32 -2.82
N SER A 180 3.48 2.35 -3.54
CA SER A 180 2.65 3.41 -2.99
C SER A 180 1.38 3.58 -3.80
N ILE A 181 0.26 3.78 -3.11
CA ILE A 181 -1.01 4.23 -3.70
C ILE A 181 -1.41 5.51 -2.99
N THR A 182 -1.66 6.57 -3.77
CA THR A 182 -2.16 7.85 -3.28
C THR A 182 -3.52 8.15 -3.89
N GLU A 183 -4.52 8.43 -3.05
CA GLU A 183 -5.88 8.75 -3.50
C GLU A 183 -5.97 10.19 -4.04
N LYS A 184 -5.06 11.07 -3.65
CA LYS A 184 -5.01 12.48 -4.07
C LYS A 184 -3.57 13.00 -4.04
N ASP A 185 -3.39 14.22 -4.56
CA ASP A 185 -2.10 14.87 -4.69
C ASP A 185 -1.33 14.99 -3.37
N VAL A 186 0.00 14.96 -3.49
CA VAL A 186 0.95 15.20 -2.41
C VAL A 186 1.09 16.71 -2.19
N ILE A 187 1.10 17.15 -0.94
CA ILE A 187 1.22 18.54 -0.51
C ILE A 187 2.52 18.70 0.26
N PHE A 188 3.48 19.42 -0.29
CA PHE A 188 4.77 19.69 0.34
C PHE A 188 4.75 20.93 1.23
N PHE A 189 5.52 20.91 2.31
CA PHE A 189 5.68 22.00 3.28
C PHE A 189 7.13 22.49 3.35
N GLY A 190 7.35 23.62 4.07
CA GLY A 190 8.66 24.19 4.27
C GLY A 190 9.08 25.16 3.17
N LYS A 191 10.36 25.61 3.21
CA LYS A 191 10.87 26.71 2.36
C LYS A 191 10.73 26.47 0.84
N PHE A 192 10.71 25.22 0.41
CA PHE A 192 10.56 24.83 -1.00
C PHE A 192 9.18 24.25 -1.32
N GLY A 193 8.28 24.19 -0.32
CA GLY A 193 6.96 23.58 -0.48
C GLY A 193 6.14 24.20 -1.62
N SER A 194 6.09 25.53 -1.68
CA SER A 194 5.34 26.24 -2.74
C SER A 194 5.87 25.93 -4.15
N PHE A 195 7.19 25.80 -4.31
CA PHE A 195 7.81 25.45 -5.59
C PHE A 195 7.50 23.99 -5.97
N LEU A 196 7.61 23.04 -5.02
CA LEU A 196 7.31 21.64 -5.25
C LEU A 196 5.82 21.43 -5.55
N ASN A 197 4.92 22.13 -4.85
CA ASN A 197 3.49 22.07 -5.08
C ASN A 197 3.12 22.63 -6.46
N LEU A 198 3.76 23.70 -6.91
CA LEU A 198 3.57 24.22 -8.26
C LEU A 198 3.98 23.18 -9.31
N PHE A 199 5.06 22.45 -9.07
CA PHE A 199 5.53 21.42 -9.99
C PHE A 199 4.59 20.20 -10.05
N THR A 200 4.03 19.77 -8.92
CA THR A 200 3.00 18.71 -8.87
C THR A 200 1.71 19.17 -9.54
N PHE A 201 1.30 20.41 -9.32
CA PHE A 201 0.12 21.00 -9.95
C PHE A 201 0.26 21.07 -11.48
N ILE A 202 1.40 21.51 -12.00
CA ILE A 202 1.65 21.54 -13.45
C ILE A 202 1.59 20.14 -14.05
N LYS A 203 2.17 19.12 -13.38
CA LYS A 203 2.08 17.72 -13.84
C LYS A 203 0.64 17.21 -13.94
N SER A 204 -0.28 17.67 -13.11
CA SER A 204 -1.69 17.24 -13.14
C SER A 204 -2.46 17.76 -14.36
N PHE A 205 -1.99 18.82 -15.03
CA PHE A 205 -2.60 19.35 -16.26
C PHE A 205 -2.14 18.62 -17.54
N PHE A 206 -1.07 17.85 -17.47
CA PHE A 206 -0.52 17.10 -18.61
C PHE A 206 -0.75 15.59 -18.51
N LYS A 207 -1.63 15.17 -17.62
CA LYS A 207 -2.24 13.82 -17.58
C LYS A 207 -3.55 13.84 -18.36
#